data_9b7b38d69e3c7d4113678648cdb34d48
#
_entry.id   9b7b38d69e3c7d4113678648cdb34d48
#
_cell.length_a   1.000
_cell.length_b   1.000
_cell.length_c   1.000
_cell.angle_alpha   90.00
_cell.angle_beta   90.00
_cell.angle_gamma   90.00
#
_symmetry.space_group_name_H-M   'P 1'
#
loop_
_entity.id
_entity.type
_entity.pdbx_description
1 polymer ?
#
loop_
_entity_poly.entity_id
_entity_poly.type
_entity_poly.pdbx_seq_one_letter_code
_entity_poly.pdbx_strand_id
1 'polypeptide(L)'
;MRLMKKLTAFMTAAVLCLGSVMPAYADFYRQPSNIKGVLINSESEVADVVEVGASQVVCNFPMSWAFQPNMMNAYGSFLRAMDNAGITVTMIVLNDWNAAAYKPELLPVSAPVAGVSYYGFNTLNEQGVQAIRDTAGILTSTFGNLVSNWVSGNEVNDGQVWNYLGSMDIDTYCSNYATSFRTWYDTIKASNSLARVYMPFDFRWNCGQLEGFKYGVMDMLPRLNALLKDTDYGIAWHAYPETFTDPVFSDDIHVLDTPDTYIINLKNLHVLTDYMQQPDMLSPEGKVRHLILSEQGFTSDSPERGGQVLELQAQSIAEAYQAAKANPYVEGFFLNRMHDEPSLLGAHYAFGLIGTDGTKKPAWQMYKDLQ
;
A
#
# COMPACT_ATOMS: atom_id res chain seq x y z
N MET A 1 74.33 32.55 22.86
CA MET A 1 72.94 33.01 22.73
C MET A 1 72.24 32.09 21.71
N ARG A 2 71.44 31.20 22.18
CA ARG A 2 70.82 30.14 21.35
C ARG A 2 69.40 30.60 20.86
N LEU A 3 69.23 30.58 19.56
CA LEU A 3 67.99 30.85 18.86
C LEU A 3 67.12 29.57 18.94
N MET A 4 65.98 29.65 19.65
CA MET A 4 64.97 28.59 19.63
C MET A 4 64.00 28.86 18.49
N LYS A 5 64.04 28.01 17.47
CA LYS A 5 63.03 27.97 16.41
C LYS A 5 61.82 27.20 16.93
N LYS A 6 60.65 27.85 17.00
CA LYS A 6 59.40 27.18 17.24
C LYS A 6 58.88 26.58 15.91
N LEU A 7 58.81 25.25 15.86
CA LEU A 7 58.11 24.53 14.79
C LEU A 7 56.64 24.47 15.16
N THR A 8 55.78 25.12 14.37
CA THR A 8 54.36 24.97 14.45
C THR A 8 53.93 23.84 13.55
N ALA A 9 53.49 22.71 14.13
CA ALA A 9 52.96 21.60 13.39
C ALA A 9 51.48 21.88 13.09
N PHE A 10 51.14 22.04 11.83
CA PHE A 10 49.73 22.00 11.35
C PHE A 10 49.29 20.54 11.32
N MET A 11 48.42 20.15 12.23
CA MET A 11 47.63 18.92 12.11
C MET A 11 46.44 19.19 11.18
N THR A 12 46.53 18.69 9.97
CA THR A 12 45.41 18.59 9.05
C THR A 12 44.59 17.37 9.48
N ALA A 13 43.47 17.59 10.14
CA ALA A 13 42.50 16.54 10.40
C ALA A 13 41.78 16.19 9.07
N ALA A 14 42.18 15.08 8.46
CA ALA A 14 41.40 14.47 7.39
C ALA A 14 40.19 13.84 8.03
N VAL A 15 39.03 14.49 7.85
CA VAL A 15 37.71 13.87 8.11
C VAL A 15 37.53 12.81 7.04
N LEU A 16 37.85 11.56 7.36
CA LEU A 16 37.37 10.40 6.60
C LEU A 16 35.86 10.31 6.77
N CYS A 17 35.12 10.81 5.79
CA CYS A 17 33.75 10.38 5.58
C CYS A 17 33.79 8.90 5.24
N LEU A 18 33.71 8.04 6.24
CA LEU A 18 33.32 6.66 6.07
C LEU A 18 31.83 6.68 5.65
N GLY A 19 31.59 6.86 4.36
CA GLY A 19 30.34 6.46 3.77
C GLY A 19 30.19 4.97 4.10
N SER A 20 29.24 4.65 4.97
CA SER A 20 28.82 3.27 5.17
C SER A 20 28.31 2.78 3.82
N VAL A 21 29.16 2.00 3.13
CA VAL A 21 28.72 1.21 1.98
C VAL A 21 27.75 0.21 2.58
N MET A 22 26.44 0.50 2.47
CA MET A 22 25.42 -0.49 2.78
C MET A 22 25.72 -1.71 1.91
N PRO A 23 25.66 -2.93 2.47
CA PRO A 23 25.79 -4.11 1.63
C PRO A 23 24.65 -4.03 0.59
N ALA A 24 25.01 -3.94 -0.67
CA ALA A 24 24.06 -4.10 -1.75
C ALA A 24 23.53 -5.54 -1.63
N TYR A 25 22.29 -5.69 -1.17
CA TYR A 25 21.60 -6.96 -1.32
C TYR A 25 21.49 -7.24 -2.82
N ALA A 26 21.65 -8.51 -3.20
CA ALA A 26 21.35 -8.89 -4.58
C ALA A 26 19.88 -8.52 -4.89
N ASP A 27 19.65 -7.97 -6.06
CA ASP A 27 18.29 -7.65 -6.53
C ASP A 27 17.36 -8.85 -6.32
N PHE A 28 16.23 -8.61 -5.68
CA PHE A 28 15.29 -9.64 -5.26
C PHE A 28 13.88 -9.28 -5.68
N TYR A 29 13.20 -10.22 -6.33
CA TYR A 29 11.77 -10.19 -6.54
C TYR A 29 11.23 -11.62 -6.48
N ARG A 30 10.34 -11.90 -5.54
CA ARG A 30 9.65 -13.18 -5.48
C ARG A 30 8.43 -13.12 -6.39
N GLN A 31 8.45 -13.89 -7.47
CA GLN A 31 7.31 -14.04 -8.36
C GLN A 31 6.24 -14.90 -7.70
N PRO A 32 4.99 -14.39 -7.50
CA PRO A 32 3.90 -15.20 -6.96
C PRO A 32 3.49 -16.30 -7.93
N SER A 33 3.04 -17.43 -7.40
CA SER A 33 2.59 -18.58 -8.22
C SER A 33 1.14 -18.45 -8.69
N ASN A 34 0.36 -17.56 -8.08
CA ASN A 34 -1.03 -17.24 -8.44
C ASN A 34 -1.38 -15.82 -7.98
N ILE A 35 -2.56 -15.32 -8.36
CA ILE A 35 -3.01 -13.98 -7.95
C ILE A 35 -3.65 -13.94 -6.55
N LYS A 36 -3.85 -15.09 -5.88
CA LYS A 36 -4.45 -15.13 -4.54
C LYS A 36 -3.58 -14.42 -3.53
N GLY A 37 -4.19 -13.47 -2.83
CA GLY A 37 -3.58 -12.71 -1.76
C GLY A 37 -4.56 -12.45 -0.62
N VAL A 38 -4.03 -12.12 0.53
CA VAL A 38 -4.84 -11.75 1.70
C VAL A 38 -4.06 -10.81 2.59
N LEU A 39 -4.77 -9.90 3.27
CA LEU A 39 -4.20 -9.05 4.30
C LEU A 39 -4.04 -9.86 5.59
N ILE A 40 -2.82 -9.86 6.12
CA ILE A 40 -2.47 -10.41 7.42
C ILE A 40 -1.62 -9.42 8.21
N ASN A 41 -1.69 -9.49 9.53
CA ASN A 41 -0.99 -8.56 10.42
C ASN A 41 -0.07 -9.26 11.43
N SER A 42 -0.04 -10.59 11.44
CA SER A 42 0.76 -11.35 12.40
C SER A 42 1.35 -12.64 11.81
N GLU A 43 2.45 -13.09 12.40
CA GLU A 43 3.11 -14.36 12.04
C GLU A 43 2.19 -15.56 12.26
N SER A 44 1.26 -15.52 13.23
CA SER A 44 0.33 -16.60 13.51
C SER A 44 -0.64 -16.91 12.35
N GLU A 45 -0.86 -15.92 11.45
CA GLU A 45 -1.74 -16.08 10.30
C GLU A 45 -1.05 -16.72 9.07
N VAL A 46 0.28 -16.86 9.08
CA VAL A 46 1.04 -17.41 7.94
C VAL A 46 0.61 -18.85 7.60
N ALA A 47 0.27 -19.65 8.61
CA ALA A 47 -0.22 -21.01 8.38
C ALA A 47 -1.57 -21.02 7.63
N ASP A 48 -2.47 -20.08 7.95
CA ASP A 48 -3.76 -19.93 7.27
C ASP A 48 -3.57 -19.48 5.81
N VAL A 49 -2.61 -18.59 5.54
CA VAL A 49 -2.24 -18.16 4.17
C VAL A 49 -1.81 -19.36 3.31
N VAL A 50 -0.93 -20.21 3.87
CA VAL A 50 -0.47 -21.43 3.19
C VAL A 50 -1.64 -22.39 2.97
N GLU A 51 -2.51 -22.56 3.98
CA GLU A 51 -3.62 -23.50 3.91
C GLU A 51 -4.68 -23.09 2.88
N VAL A 52 -4.98 -21.79 2.70
CA VAL A 52 -5.89 -21.34 1.66
C VAL A 52 -5.25 -21.29 0.27
N GLY A 53 -3.96 -21.61 0.15
CA GLY A 53 -3.22 -21.63 -1.11
C GLY A 53 -2.95 -20.23 -1.68
N ALA A 54 -2.93 -19.19 -0.85
CA ALA A 54 -2.50 -17.86 -1.27
C ALA A 54 -0.98 -17.80 -1.40
N SER A 55 -0.48 -17.25 -2.50
CA SER A 55 0.96 -17.08 -2.75
C SER A 55 1.46 -15.67 -2.46
N GLN A 56 0.57 -14.77 -2.08
CA GLN A 56 0.84 -13.38 -1.83
C GLN A 56 0.17 -12.91 -0.54
N VAL A 57 0.77 -11.94 0.13
CA VAL A 57 0.16 -11.22 1.24
C VAL A 57 0.35 -9.72 1.08
N VAL A 58 -0.60 -8.96 1.60
CA VAL A 58 -0.44 -7.55 1.91
C VAL A 58 -0.36 -7.40 3.42
N CYS A 59 0.51 -6.52 3.89
CA CYS A 59 0.69 -6.25 5.31
C CYS A 59 0.97 -4.76 5.54
N ASN A 60 0.42 -4.24 6.63
CA ASN A 60 0.55 -2.84 7.01
C ASN A 60 1.82 -2.62 7.84
N PHE A 61 2.51 -1.50 7.59
CA PHE A 61 3.65 -1.06 8.37
C PHE A 61 3.47 0.41 8.81
N PRO A 62 3.01 0.66 10.06
CA PRO A 62 2.98 2.01 10.63
C PRO A 62 4.40 2.58 10.77
N MET A 63 4.61 3.81 10.33
CA MET A 63 5.94 4.44 10.36
C MET A 63 6.53 4.60 11.75
N SER A 64 5.69 4.73 12.77
CA SER A 64 6.16 4.76 14.17
C SER A 64 6.97 3.52 14.56
N TRP A 65 6.74 2.38 13.92
CA TRP A 65 7.47 1.13 14.19
C TRP A 65 8.92 1.14 13.70
N ALA A 66 9.22 1.93 12.66
CA ALA A 66 10.57 2.05 12.11
C ALA A 66 11.61 2.53 13.15
N PHE A 67 11.15 3.20 14.20
CA PHE A 67 11.98 3.78 15.26
C PHE A 67 11.95 2.96 16.56
N GLN A 68 11.32 1.80 16.55
CA GLN A 68 11.13 0.93 17.71
C GLN A 68 11.82 -0.42 17.46
N PRO A 69 13.00 -0.70 18.07
CA PRO A 69 13.76 -1.92 17.79
C PRO A 69 12.97 -3.21 18.00
N ASN A 70 12.10 -3.27 19.02
CA ASN A 70 11.28 -4.45 19.28
C ASN A 70 10.26 -4.68 18.16
N MET A 71 9.64 -3.62 17.64
CA MET A 71 8.68 -3.71 16.53
C MET A 71 9.39 -4.11 15.24
N MET A 72 10.55 -3.51 14.94
CA MET A 72 11.37 -3.87 13.79
C MET A 72 11.80 -5.34 13.83
N ASN A 73 12.22 -5.84 14.99
CA ASN A 73 12.61 -7.25 15.14
C ASN A 73 11.41 -8.20 14.98
N ALA A 74 10.27 -7.89 15.60
CA ALA A 74 9.05 -8.68 15.49
C ALA A 74 8.55 -8.74 14.05
N TYR A 75 8.51 -7.57 13.38
CA TYR A 75 8.10 -7.49 11.98
C TYR A 75 9.08 -8.19 11.05
N GLY A 76 10.38 -8.10 11.31
CA GLY A 76 11.40 -8.87 10.57
C GLY A 76 11.22 -10.38 10.73
N SER A 77 10.80 -10.88 11.90
CA SER A 77 10.48 -12.30 12.09
C SER A 77 9.24 -12.72 11.30
N PHE A 78 8.21 -11.89 11.32
CA PHE A 78 7.00 -12.06 10.51
C PHE A 78 7.31 -12.11 9.00
N LEU A 79 8.13 -11.18 8.47
CA LEU A 79 8.54 -11.20 7.07
C LEU A 79 9.36 -12.46 6.71
N ARG A 80 10.24 -12.90 7.59
CA ARG A 80 11.01 -14.16 7.39
C ARG A 80 10.12 -15.39 7.41
N ALA A 81 9.07 -15.43 8.21
CA ALA A 81 8.12 -16.53 8.20
C ALA A 81 7.41 -16.65 6.83
N MET A 82 7.03 -15.53 6.23
CA MET A 82 6.47 -15.50 4.88
C MET A 82 7.48 -15.88 3.80
N ASP A 83 8.73 -15.39 3.91
CA ASP A 83 9.80 -15.76 2.99
C ASP A 83 10.08 -17.26 3.01
N ASN A 84 10.15 -17.87 4.21
CA ASN A 84 10.32 -19.31 4.41
C ASN A 84 9.14 -20.13 3.85
N ALA A 85 7.95 -19.57 3.86
CA ALA A 85 6.75 -20.19 3.28
C ALA A 85 6.62 -19.98 1.75
N GLY A 86 7.56 -19.24 1.14
CA GLY A 86 7.54 -18.95 -0.30
C GLY A 86 6.51 -17.90 -0.71
N ILE A 87 6.02 -17.09 0.22
CA ILE A 87 4.96 -16.09 0.02
C ILE A 87 5.56 -14.77 -0.45
N THR A 88 4.97 -14.16 -1.47
CA THR A 88 5.33 -12.83 -1.96
C THR A 88 4.71 -11.74 -1.06
N VAL A 89 5.54 -10.82 -0.58
CA VAL A 89 5.12 -9.77 0.35
C VAL A 89 4.91 -8.45 -0.37
N THR A 90 3.74 -7.85 -0.13
CA THR A 90 3.40 -6.45 -0.42
C THR A 90 3.30 -5.70 0.90
N MET A 91 4.16 -4.71 1.13
CA MET A 91 4.15 -3.88 2.34
C MET A 91 3.53 -2.52 2.05
N ILE A 92 2.51 -2.15 2.83
CA ILE A 92 1.92 -0.80 2.80
C ILE A 92 2.57 0.04 3.89
N VAL A 93 3.26 1.12 3.52
CA VAL A 93 3.86 2.04 4.48
C VAL A 93 2.87 3.13 4.86
N LEU A 94 2.51 3.21 6.13
CA LEU A 94 1.45 4.06 6.67
C LEU A 94 2.02 5.11 7.61
N ASN A 95 1.89 6.39 7.26
CA ASN A 95 2.37 7.49 8.08
C ASN A 95 1.38 7.79 9.21
N ASP A 96 1.50 7.04 10.31
CA ASP A 96 0.65 7.15 11.48
C ASP A 96 1.08 8.31 12.40
N TRP A 97 0.12 8.88 13.17
CA TRP A 97 0.40 9.99 14.09
C TRP A 97 1.48 9.65 15.14
N ASN A 98 1.58 8.39 15.55
CA ASN A 98 2.55 8.00 16.59
C ASN A 98 4.01 8.20 16.15
N ALA A 99 4.27 8.31 14.84
CA ALA A 99 5.58 8.67 14.32
C ALA A 99 6.08 10.03 14.84
N ALA A 100 5.17 10.94 15.21
CA ALA A 100 5.52 12.26 15.79
C ALA A 100 6.41 12.16 17.03
N ALA A 101 6.28 11.08 17.80
CA ALA A 101 7.07 10.87 19.02
C ALA A 101 8.55 10.54 18.73
N TYR A 102 8.87 10.11 17.50
CA TYR A 102 10.19 9.62 17.11
C TYR A 102 10.82 10.43 15.99
N LYS A 103 10.03 10.80 14.99
CA LYS A 103 10.46 11.51 13.78
C LYS A 103 9.36 12.49 13.35
N PRO A 104 9.14 13.60 14.09
CA PRO A 104 8.04 14.54 13.80
C PRO A 104 8.13 15.16 12.41
N GLU A 105 9.32 15.20 11.80
CA GLU A 105 9.53 15.72 10.45
C GLU A 105 8.79 14.91 9.37
N LEU A 106 8.38 13.66 9.64
CA LEU A 106 7.57 12.86 8.72
C LEU A 106 6.14 13.39 8.58
N LEU A 107 5.65 14.12 9.58
CA LEU A 107 4.27 14.57 9.61
C LEU A 107 4.11 15.98 9.01
N PRO A 108 3.06 16.22 8.19
CA PRO A 108 2.81 17.51 7.57
C PRO A 108 2.22 18.54 8.56
N VAL A 109 1.84 18.10 9.76
CA VAL A 109 1.20 18.92 10.79
C VAL A 109 1.84 18.69 12.15
N SER A 110 1.72 19.67 13.06
CA SER A 110 2.32 19.64 14.41
C SER A 110 1.38 19.13 15.50
N ALA A 111 0.11 18.82 15.17
CA ALA A 111 -0.88 18.29 16.10
C ALA A 111 -1.81 17.30 15.38
N PRO A 112 -2.39 16.30 16.08
CA PRO A 112 -3.30 15.35 15.46
C PRO A 112 -4.56 16.05 14.96
N VAL A 113 -5.06 15.60 13.82
CA VAL A 113 -6.29 16.11 13.20
C VAL A 113 -7.42 15.11 13.42
N ALA A 114 -8.56 15.55 13.92
CA ALA A 114 -9.70 14.69 14.18
C ALA A 114 -10.23 14.08 12.85
N GLY A 115 -10.51 12.78 12.88
CA GLY A 115 -11.01 12.05 11.71
C GLY A 115 -9.93 11.60 10.72
N VAL A 116 -8.66 11.95 10.93
CA VAL A 116 -7.54 11.49 10.12
C VAL A 116 -7.01 10.17 10.69
N SER A 117 -6.95 9.15 9.85
CA SER A 117 -6.37 7.84 10.18
C SER A 117 -4.87 7.80 9.86
N TYR A 118 -4.50 8.27 8.65
CA TYR A 118 -3.11 8.34 8.21
C TYR A 118 -2.82 9.69 7.54
N TYR A 119 -1.57 10.11 7.66
CA TYR A 119 -1.06 11.36 7.11
C TYR A 119 -0.26 11.10 5.84
N GLY A 120 -0.34 12.00 4.88
CA GLY A 120 0.65 12.04 3.81
C GLY A 120 2.05 12.32 4.40
N PHE A 121 3.07 11.86 3.72
CA PHE A 121 4.44 12.16 4.14
C PHE A 121 4.77 13.64 3.92
N ASN A 122 5.43 14.25 4.89
CA ASN A 122 5.73 15.67 4.85
C ASN A 122 6.77 16.02 3.77
N THR A 123 6.30 16.66 2.72
CA THR A 123 7.14 17.24 1.64
C THR A 123 7.08 18.77 1.59
N LEU A 124 6.48 19.38 2.62
CA LEU A 124 6.31 20.82 2.70
C LEU A 124 7.63 21.58 2.98
N ASN A 125 8.67 20.84 3.36
CA ASN A 125 10.02 21.34 3.61
C ASN A 125 11.08 20.26 3.38
N GLU A 126 12.35 20.70 3.26
CA GLU A 126 13.49 19.80 3.01
C GLU A 126 13.73 18.79 4.14
N GLN A 127 13.46 19.16 5.40
CA GLN A 127 13.62 18.27 6.55
C GLN A 127 12.67 17.10 6.47
N GLY A 128 11.41 17.34 6.03
CA GLY A 128 10.43 16.27 5.81
C GLY A 128 10.87 15.32 4.69
N VAL A 129 11.31 15.85 3.56
CA VAL A 129 11.83 15.01 2.45
C VAL A 129 13.03 14.19 2.89
N GLN A 130 13.94 14.78 3.68
CA GLN A 130 15.08 14.04 4.22
C GLN A 130 14.64 12.96 5.21
N ALA A 131 13.63 13.25 6.06
CA ALA A 131 13.07 12.27 6.98
C ALA A 131 12.44 11.07 6.26
N ILE A 132 11.75 11.30 5.14
CA ILE A 132 11.22 10.24 4.27
C ILE A 132 12.38 9.37 3.75
N ARG A 133 13.43 9.98 3.20
CA ARG A 133 14.61 9.27 2.66
C ARG A 133 15.31 8.43 3.73
N ASP A 134 15.55 9.01 4.91
CA ASP A 134 16.20 8.32 6.03
C ASP A 134 15.37 7.10 6.47
N THR A 135 14.04 7.27 6.60
CA THR A 135 13.14 6.19 7.04
C THR A 135 13.03 5.09 5.98
N ALA A 136 12.89 5.48 4.70
CA ALA A 136 12.93 4.53 3.59
C ALA A 136 14.25 3.75 3.57
N GLY A 137 15.39 4.41 3.83
CA GLY A 137 16.71 3.79 3.95
C GLY A 137 16.78 2.77 5.10
N ILE A 138 16.18 3.07 6.27
CA ILE A 138 16.07 2.12 7.39
C ILE A 138 15.29 0.88 6.96
N LEU A 139 14.12 1.06 6.34
CA LEU A 139 13.27 -0.07 5.97
C LEU A 139 13.89 -0.91 4.86
N THR A 140 14.43 -0.30 3.81
CA THR A 140 15.04 -1.02 2.69
C THR A 140 16.31 -1.76 3.10
N SER A 141 17.13 -1.18 3.98
CA SER A 141 18.33 -1.88 4.52
C SER A 141 17.98 -3.04 5.44
N THR A 142 16.79 -3.01 6.07
CA THR A 142 16.37 -4.06 7.02
C THR A 142 15.54 -5.14 6.33
N PHE A 143 14.65 -4.77 5.40
CA PHE A 143 13.62 -5.63 4.82
C PHE A 143 13.69 -5.76 3.29
N GLY A 144 14.58 -5.03 2.61
CA GLY A 144 14.58 -4.92 1.15
C GLY A 144 14.68 -6.24 0.39
N ASN A 145 15.26 -7.28 1.00
CA ASN A 145 15.34 -8.63 0.44
C ASN A 145 14.18 -9.56 0.86
N LEU A 146 13.19 -9.05 1.60
CA LEU A 146 12.00 -9.80 2.05
C LEU A 146 10.71 -9.24 1.45
N VAL A 147 10.76 -8.00 0.94
CA VAL A 147 9.60 -7.28 0.41
C VAL A 147 9.75 -7.08 -1.09
N SER A 148 8.85 -7.67 -1.86
CA SER A 148 8.84 -7.55 -3.33
C SER A 148 8.09 -6.31 -3.81
N ASN A 149 6.99 -5.96 -3.12
CA ASN A 149 6.12 -4.85 -3.49
C ASN A 149 5.99 -3.86 -2.33
N TRP A 150 6.11 -2.58 -2.63
CA TRP A 150 5.98 -1.47 -1.68
C TRP A 150 4.82 -0.57 -2.10
N VAL A 151 3.94 -0.25 -1.18
CA VAL A 151 2.81 0.67 -1.41
C VAL A 151 3.03 1.91 -0.56
N SER A 152 3.11 3.09 -1.18
CA SER A 152 3.43 4.35 -0.50
C SER A 152 2.16 5.11 -0.09
N GLY A 153 1.77 4.95 1.17
CA GLY A 153 0.54 5.53 1.74
C GLY A 153 -0.66 4.62 1.65
N ASN A 154 -1.85 5.18 1.86
CA ASN A 154 -3.14 4.51 1.71
C ASN A 154 -4.15 5.46 1.07
N GLU A 155 -4.94 4.97 0.10
CA GLU A 155 -6.04 5.71 -0.56
C GLU A 155 -5.72 7.18 -0.79
N VAL A 156 -4.66 7.45 -1.54
CA VAL A 156 -4.10 8.81 -1.66
C VAL A 156 -5.06 9.82 -2.29
N ASN A 157 -6.12 9.35 -2.93
CA ASN A 157 -7.20 10.20 -3.40
C ASN A 157 -8.21 10.58 -2.28
N ASP A 158 -8.13 9.98 -1.08
CA ASP A 158 -8.81 10.45 0.12
C ASP A 158 -7.83 11.20 1.05
N GLY A 159 -7.48 12.41 0.65
CA GLY A 159 -6.60 13.30 1.41
C GLY A 159 -7.20 13.80 2.72
N GLN A 160 -8.44 13.45 3.05
CA GLN A 160 -9.07 13.84 4.30
C GLN A 160 -8.86 12.81 5.42
N VAL A 161 -8.90 11.51 5.09
CA VAL A 161 -8.87 10.43 6.09
C VAL A 161 -7.58 9.63 6.01
N TRP A 162 -7.16 9.24 4.80
CA TRP A 162 -6.15 8.21 4.61
C TRP A 162 -4.78 8.71 4.15
N ASN A 163 -4.69 9.98 3.68
CA ASN A 163 -3.42 10.58 3.25
C ASN A 163 -3.41 12.10 3.47
N TYR A 164 -3.69 12.54 4.69
CA TYR A 164 -3.87 13.95 5.01
C TYR A 164 -2.56 14.75 4.93
N LEU A 165 -2.55 15.79 4.07
CA LEU A 165 -1.43 16.72 3.88
C LEU A 165 -1.75 18.17 4.30
N GLY A 166 -2.95 18.41 4.84
CA GLY A 166 -3.47 19.75 5.08
C GLY A 166 -4.33 20.27 3.93
N SER A 167 -4.86 21.49 4.09
CA SER A 167 -5.69 22.14 3.08
C SER A 167 -4.83 22.71 1.95
N MET A 168 -5.01 22.22 0.74
CA MET A 168 -4.33 22.71 -0.46
C MET A 168 -5.15 22.39 -1.72
N ASP A 169 -4.83 23.03 -2.84
CA ASP A 169 -5.42 22.67 -4.13
C ASP A 169 -4.88 21.33 -4.64
N ILE A 170 -5.59 20.73 -5.60
CA ILE A 170 -5.26 19.40 -6.12
C ILE A 170 -3.88 19.35 -6.79
N ASP A 171 -3.46 20.40 -7.47
CA ASP A 171 -2.17 20.41 -8.17
C ASP A 171 -1.01 20.45 -7.15
N THR A 172 -1.15 21.27 -6.11
CA THR A 172 -0.23 21.29 -4.96
C THR A 172 -0.24 19.94 -4.23
N TYR A 173 -1.41 19.35 -4.00
CA TYR A 173 -1.54 18.04 -3.36
C TYR A 173 -0.82 16.95 -4.15
N CYS A 174 -1.10 16.86 -5.45
CA CYS A 174 -0.46 15.88 -6.35
C CYS A 174 1.06 16.09 -6.42
N SER A 175 1.54 17.34 -6.45
CA SER A 175 2.97 17.64 -6.44
C SER A 175 3.67 17.18 -5.17
N ASN A 176 3.05 17.41 -4.00
CA ASN A 176 3.56 16.95 -2.72
C ASN A 176 3.58 15.41 -2.64
N TYR A 177 2.48 14.76 -3.03
CA TYR A 177 2.43 13.30 -3.06
C TYR A 177 3.47 12.71 -4.04
N ALA A 178 3.59 13.26 -5.25
CA ALA A 178 4.59 12.82 -6.22
C ALA A 178 6.03 12.96 -5.69
N THR A 179 6.34 14.03 -4.95
CA THR A 179 7.64 14.23 -4.30
C THR A 179 7.92 13.15 -3.25
N SER A 180 6.93 12.86 -2.42
CA SER A 180 7.01 11.78 -1.41
C SER A 180 7.18 10.42 -2.08
N PHE A 181 6.34 10.09 -3.08
CA PHE A 181 6.40 8.85 -3.82
C PHE A 181 7.77 8.65 -4.50
N ARG A 182 8.29 9.67 -5.18
CA ARG A 182 9.61 9.63 -5.81
C ARG A 182 10.71 9.38 -4.78
N THR A 183 10.63 9.99 -3.61
CA THR A 183 11.63 9.78 -2.54
C THR A 183 11.63 8.32 -2.08
N TRP A 184 10.46 7.71 -1.89
CA TRP A 184 10.30 6.28 -1.61
C TRP A 184 10.83 5.43 -2.77
N TYR A 185 10.35 5.72 -3.99
CA TYR A 185 10.71 4.98 -5.20
C TYR A 185 12.22 4.94 -5.41
N ASP A 186 12.89 6.09 -5.42
CA ASP A 186 14.34 6.18 -5.66
C ASP A 186 15.13 5.42 -4.57
N THR A 187 14.70 5.53 -3.30
CA THR A 187 15.37 4.84 -2.19
C THR A 187 15.19 3.32 -2.28
N ILE A 188 13.97 2.85 -2.60
CA ILE A 188 13.68 1.42 -2.78
C ILE A 188 14.47 0.87 -3.98
N LYS A 189 14.41 1.54 -5.13
CA LYS A 189 15.11 1.11 -6.35
C LYS A 189 16.63 1.13 -6.22
N ALA A 190 17.19 2.05 -5.45
CA ALA A 190 18.61 2.07 -5.14
C ALA A 190 19.05 0.88 -4.26
N SER A 191 18.16 0.37 -3.42
CA SER A 191 18.41 -0.80 -2.57
C SER A 191 18.11 -2.13 -3.29
N ASN A 192 17.05 -2.17 -4.09
CA ASN A 192 16.60 -3.35 -4.83
C ASN A 192 15.91 -2.91 -6.13
N SER A 193 16.61 -2.99 -7.26
CA SER A 193 16.12 -2.50 -8.54
C SER A 193 14.91 -3.28 -9.08
N LEU A 194 14.73 -4.53 -8.63
CA LEU A 194 13.61 -5.39 -9.01
C LEU A 194 12.35 -5.16 -8.17
N ALA A 195 12.45 -4.52 -7.00
CA ALA A 195 11.28 -4.21 -6.19
C ALA A 195 10.31 -3.30 -6.93
N ARG A 196 9.02 -3.52 -6.75
CA ARG A 196 7.97 -2.70 -7.35
C ARG A 196 7.40 -1.73 -6.34
N VAL A 197 7.05 -0.54 -6.80
CA VAL A 197 6.50 0.54 -5.96
C VAL A 197 5.17 1.00 -6.53
N TYR A 198 4.14 1.04 -5.68
CA TYR A 198 2.75 1.26 -6.09
C TYR A 198 2.18 2.53 -5.45
N MET A 199 1.30 3.21 -6.21
CA MET A 199 0.41 4.26 -5.71
C MET A 199 -0.94 3.64 -5.33
N PRO A 200 -1.42 3.79 -4.08
CA PRO A 200 -2.71 3.25 -3.65
C PRO A 200 -3.85 4.22 -3.92
N PHE A 201 -4.92 3.72 -4.53
CA PHE A 201 -6.16 4.46 -4.78
C PHE A 201 -7.37 3.68 -4.31
N ASP A 202 -8.37 4.39 -3.81
CA ASP A 202 -9.71 3.82 -3.62
C ASP A 202 -10.50 3.75 -4.94
N PHE A 203 -11.68 3.16 -4.86
CA PHE A 203 -12.54 2.86 -6.02
C PHE A 203 -13.22 4.06 -6.69
N ARG A 204 -13.11 5.28 -6.14
CA ARG A 204 -13.74 6.50 -6.68
C ARG A 204 -13.02 6.98 -7.93
N TRP A 205 -13.62 6.73 -9.09
CA TRP A 205 -12.98 6.98 -10.38
C TRP A 205 -13.25 8.38 -10.91
N ASN A 206 -14.46 8.66 -11.40
CA ASN A 206 -14.82 9.94 -12.02
C ASN A 206 -15.91 10.66 -11.21
N CYS A 207 -15.57 11.09 -10.02
CA CYS A 207 -16.48 11.75 -9.10
C CYS A 207 -16.17 13.24 -8.88
N GLY A 208 -15.11 13.77 -9.49
CA GLY A 208 -14.63 15.11 -9.22
C GLY A 208 -14.11 15.27 -7.79
N GLN A 209 -14.03 16.51 -7.33
CA GLN A 209 -13.69 16.80 -5.95
C GLN A 209 -14.95 16.66 -5.08
N LEU A 210 -14.90 15.75 -4.13
CA LEU A 210 -15.91 15.58 -3.11
C LEU A 210 -15.64 16.50 -1.91
N GLU A 211 -16.55 16.48 -0.93
CA GLU A 211 -16.40 17.25 0.30
C GLU A 211 -15.01 17.04 0.94
N GLY A 212 -14.38 18.14 1.32
CA GLY A 212 -13.02 18.13 1.87
C GLY A 212 -11.95 17.93 0.78
N PHE A 213 -10.98 17.04 1.05
CA PHE A 213 -9.85 16.74 0.17
C PHE A 213 -9.94 15.34 -0.43
N LYS A 214 -11.14 14.95 -0.86
CA LYS A 214 -11.41 13.68 -1.55
C LYS A 214 -11.56 13.96 -3.04
N TYR A 215 -10.85 13.20 -3.85
CA TYR A 215 -10.80 13.41 -5.30
C TYR A 215 -11.16 12.14 -6.05
N GLY A 216 -11.73 12.28 -7.23
CA GLY A 216 -11.79 11.20 -8.20
C GLY A 216 -10.37 10.87 -8.71
N VAL A 217 -10.11 9.59 -8.94
CA VAL A 217 -8.79 9.17 -9.44
C VAL A 217 -8.51 9.77 -10.81
N MET A 218 -9.54 9.99 -11.65
CA MET A 218 -9.43 10.69 -12.93
C MET A 218 -8.93 12.14 -12.82
N ASP A 219 -9.13 12.79 -11.66
CA ASP A 219 -8.57 14.11 -11.43
C ASP A 219 -7.11 14.07 -10.99
N MET A 220 -6.70 13.01 -10.28
CA MET A 220 -5.36 12.88 -9.73
C MET A 220 -4.38 12.14 -10.64
N LEU A 221 -4.78 10.99 -11.18
CA LEU A 221 -3.87 10.07 -11.88
C LEU A 221 -3.18 10.70 -13.11
N PRO A 222 -3.84 11.52 -13.96
CA PRO A 222 -3.15 12.22 -15.04
C PRO A 222 -2.08 13.20 -14.54
N ARG A 223 -2.35 13.90 -13.43
CA ARG A 223 -1.40 14.83 -12.79
C ARG A 223 -0.19 14.11 -12.22
N LEU A 224 -0.43 13.03 -11.50
CA LEU A 224 0.62 12.19 -10.92
C LEU A 224 1.45 11.53 -12.03
N ASN A 225 0.80 11.01 -13.07
CA ASN A 225 1.51 10.44 -14.21
C ASN A 225 2.40 11.48 -14.92
N ALA A 226 1.94 12.70 -15.10
CA ALA A 226 2.77 13.75 -15.69
C ALA A 226 4.04 14.06 -14.85
N LEU A 227 3.96 13.95 -13.52
CA LEU A 227 5.06 14.17 -12.59
C LEU A 227 6.00 12.96 -12.44
N LEU A 228 5.50 11.74 -12.70
CA LEU A 228 6.18 10.47 -12.40
C LEU A 228 6.34 9.56 -13.62
N LYS A 229 6.09 10.07 -14.83
CA LYS A 229 6.11 9.27 -16.09
C LYS A 229 7.43 8.54 -16.37
N ASP A 230 8.52 9.03 -15.81
CA ASP A 230 9.87 8.47 -15.92
C ASP A 230 10.13 7.32 -14.94
N THR A 231 9.17 6.99 -14.07
CA THR A 231 9.22 5.84 -13.15
C THR A 231 8.35 4.69 -13.65
N ASP A 232 8.66 3.46 -13.26
CA ASP A 232 7.86 2.27 -13.52
C ASP A 232 6.84 1.99 -12.39
N TYR A 233 6.24 3.03 -11.83
CA TYR A 233 5.25 2.87 -10.76
C TYR A 233 4.13 1.91 -11.14
N GLY A 234 3.61 1.16 -10.15
CA GLY A 234 2.40 0.39 -10.26
C GLY A 234 1.20 1.08 -9.63
N ILE A 235 0.02 0.52 -9.84
CA ILE A 235 -1.24 0.93 -9.21
C ILE A 235 -1.68 -0.15 -8.23
N ALA A 236 -1.95 0.23 -6.98
CA ALA A 236 -2.59 -0.58 -5.96
C ALA A 236 -4.02 -0.08 -5.80
N TRP A 237 -4.98 -0.85 -6.31
CA TRP A 237 -6.38 -0.46 -6.40
C TRP A 237 -7.20 -1.13 -5.32
N HIS A 238 -8.08 -0.38 -4.66
CA HIS A 238 -9.03 -0.91 -3.68
C HIS A 238 -10.39 -1.09 -4.35
N ALA A 239 -10.77 -2.34 -4.62
CA ALA A 239 -11.92 -2.68 -5.45
C ALA A 239 -13.14 -3.10 -4.62
N TYR A 240 -13.50 -2.32 -3.60
CA TYR A 240 -14.64 -2.61 -2.73
C TYR A 240 -15.98 -2.53 -3.48
N PRO A 241 -17.01 -3.26 -3.01
CA PRO A 241 -18.40 -2.93 -3.34
C PRO A 241 -18.71 -1.47 -3.02
N GLU A 242 -19.61 -0.86 -3.77
CA GLU A 242 -20.06 0.52 -3.54
C GLU A 242 -20.57 0.74 -2.12
N THR A 243 -21.28 -0.25 -1.58
CA THR A 243 -21.72 -0.29 -0.19
C THR A 243 -20.92 -1.34 0.57
N PHE A 244 -20.04 -0.92 1.49
CA PHE A 244 -19.16 -1.83 2.22
C PHE A 244 -19.89 -2.89 3.04
N THR A 245 -21.15 -2.61 3.43
CA THR A 245 -22.02 -3.51 4.17
C THR A 245 -22.87 -4.42 3.29
N ASP A 246 -22.79 -4.30 1.95
CA ASP A 246 -23.40 -5.23 1.00
C ASP A 246 -22.31 -5.98 0.22
N PRO A 247 -22.18 -7.31 0.35
CA PRO A 247 -21.14 -8.04 -0.36
C PRO A 247 -21.39 -8.19 -1.86
N VAL A 248 -22.60 -7.88 -2.36
CA VAL A 248 -23.01 -8.16 -3.74
C VAL A 248 -22.68 -6.98 -4.66
N PHE A 249 -21.45 -6.90 -5.11
CA PHE A 249 -20.96 -5.84 -5.98
C PHE A 249 -21.59 -5.81 -7.38
N SER A 250 -22.18 -6.91 -7.84
CA SER A 250 -22.94 -6.94 -9.12
C SER A 250 -24.18 -6.05 -9.11
N ASP A 251 -24.73 -5.79 -7.94
CA ASP A 251 -25.91 -4.95 -7.75
C ASP A 251 -25.58 -3.45 -7.67
N ASP A 252 -24.29 -3.09 -7.62
CA ASP A 252 -23.84 -1.71 -7.53
C ASP A 252 -24.34 -0.85 -8.69
N ILE A 253 -25.02 0.25 -8.38
CA ILE A 253 -25.75 1.07 -9.37
C ILE A 253 -24.90 2.19 -9.99
N HIS A 254 -23.86 2.67 -9.28
CA HIS A 254 -22.96 3.71 -9.80
C HIS A 254 -21.69 3.11 -10.43
N VAL A 255 -21.66 1.79 -10.59
CA VAL A 255 -20.59 1.03 -11.26
C VAL A 255 -21.05 0.74 -12.69
N LEU A 256 -20.71 1.65 -13.59
CA LEU A 256 -21.11 1.61 -15.00
C LEU A 256 -19.98 1.06 -15.88
N ASP A 257 -20.36 0.48 -17.00
CA ASP A 257 -19.43 -0.10 -17.98
C ASP A 257 -18.97 0.96 -19.01
N THR A 258 -18.57 2.12 -18.52
CA THR A 258 -18.17 3.28 -19.34
C THR A 258 -17.01 4.03 -18.68
N PRO A 259 -16.17 4.75 -19.44
CA PRO A 259 -15.10 5.58 -18.88
C PRO A 259 -15.56 6.65 -17.88
N ASP A 260 -16.81 7.08 -17.97
CA ASP A 260 -17.43 8.11 -17.10
C ASP A 260 -18.04 7.53 -15.82
N THR A 261 -17.80 6.24 -15.54
CA THR A 261 -18.29 5.61 -14.30
C THR A 261 -17.85 6.36 -13.06
N TYR A 262 -18.73 6.42 -12.05
CA TYR A 262 -18.39 7.05 -10.77
C TYR A 262 -17.41 6.20 -9.95
N ILE A 263 -17.60 4.87 -10.00
CA ILE A 263 -16.83 3.87 -9.26
C ILE A 263 -16.25 2.83 -10.24
N ILE A 264 -15.04 2.36 -9.95
CA ILE A 264 -14.48 1.15 -10.54
C ILE A 264 -14.25 0.10 -9.45
N ASN A 265 -14.92 -1.05 -9.60
CA ASN A 265 -14.66 -2.23 -8.78
C ASN A 265 -14.55 -3.50 -9.66
N LEU A 266 -14.84 -4.68 -9.10
CA LEU A 266 -14.70 -5.94 -9.86
C LEU A 266 -15.72 -6.07 -11.01
N LYS A 267 -16.85 -5.32 -10.98
CA LYS A 267 -17.89 -5.36 -12.01
C LYS A 267 -17.43 -4.73 -13.34
N ASN A 268 -16.62 -3.68 -13.26
CA ASN A 268 -16.17 -2.89 -14.42
C ASN A 268 -14.65 -2.63 -14.44
N LEU A 269 -13.85 -3.54 -13.87
CA LEU A 269 -12.40 -3.39 -13.71
C LEU A 269 -11.65 -3.11 -15.03
N HIS A 270 -12.21 -3.57 -16.17
CA HIS A 270 -11.63 -3.29 -17.48
C HIS A 270 -11.57 -1.78 -17.79
N VAL A 271 -12.47 -0.96 -17.24
CA VAL A 271 -12.41 0.51 -17.42
C VAL A 271 -11.07 1.07 -16.94
N LEU A 272 -10.58 0.61 -15.77
CA LEU A 272 -9.26 0.99 -15.27
C LEU A 272 -8.15 0.46 -16.19
N THR A 273 -8.20 -0.81 -16.57
CA THR A 273 -7.12 -1.40 -17.37
C THR A 273 -7.11 -0.91 -18.81
N ASP A 274 -8.26 -0.55 -19.39
CA ASP A 274 -8.32 0.12 -20.68
C ASP A 274 -7.71 1.53 -20.63
N TYR A 275 -7.95 2.26 -19.52
CA TYR A 275 -7.30 3.56 -19.28
C TYR A 275 -5.78 3.38 -19.16
N MET A 276 -5.31 2.37 -18.43
CA MET A 276 -3.87 2.11 -18.24
C MET A 276 -3.15 1.71 -19.54
N GLN A 277 -3.86 1.26 -20.55
CA GLN A 277 -3.31 0.91 -21.88
C GLN A 277 -3.14 2.12 -22.79
N GLN A 278 -3.63 3.29 -22.43
CA GLN A 278 -3.44 4.51 -23.23
C GLN A 278 -1.94 4.84 -23.33
N PRO A 279 -1.47 5.36 -24.48
CA PRO A 279 -0.04 5.61 -24.73
C PRO A 279 0.63 6.47 -23.64
N ASP A 280 -0.11 7.47 -23.11
CA ASP A 280 0.40 8.38 -22.10
C ASP A 280 0.51 7.73 -20.71
N MET A 281 -0.17 6.60 -20.48
CA MET A 281 -0.18 5.88 -19.21
C MET A 281 0.86 4.75 -19.14
N LEU A 282 1.48 4.39 -20.27
CA LEU A 282 2.46 3.32 -20.30
C LEU A 282 3.70 3.66 -19.43
N SER A 283 4.37 2.62 -18.96
CA SER A 283 5.66 2.74 -18.28
C SER A 283 6.74 3.30 -19.20
N PRO A 284 7.91 3.72 -18.69
CA PRO A 284 9.04 4.16 -19.52
C PRO A 284 9.49 3.11 -20.55
N GLU A 285 9.19 1.83 -20.32
CA GLU A 285 9.49 0.71 -21.21
C GLU A 285 8.39 0.43 -22.25
N GLY A 286 7.34 1.26 -22.28
CA GLY A 286 6.20 1.10 -23.19
C GLY A 286 5.27 -0.06 -22.83
N LYS A 287 5.27 -0.51 -21.58
CA LYS A 287 4.40 -1.57 -21.07
C LYS A 287 3.25 -0.98 -20.24
N VAL A 288 2.13 -1.71 -20.18
CA VAL A 288 1.08 -1.42 -19.20
C VAL A 288 1.68 -1.56 -17.80
N ARG A 289 1.39 -0.60 -16.92
CA ARG A 289 1.92 -0.56 -15.57
C ARG A 289 1.38 -1.71 -14.73
N HIS A 290 2.14 -2.14 -13.73
CA HIS A 290 1.73 -3.17 -12.79
C HIS A 290 0.45 -2.78 -12.04
N LEU A 291 -0.49 -3.71 -11.91
CA LEU A 291 -1.75 -3.54 -11.19
C LEU A 291 -1.94 -4.65 -10.18
N ILE A 292 -2.15 -4.26 -8.93
CA ILE A 292 -2.62 -5.15 -7.87
C ILE A 292 -3.94 -4.62 -7.29
N LEU A 293 -4.86 -5.50 -6.98
CA LEU A 293 -6.05 -5.18 -6.21
C LEU A 293 -5.69 -5.40 -4.74
N SER A 294 -5.14 -4.35 -4.12
CA SER A 294 -4.46 -4.46 -2.82
C SER A 294 -5.41 -4.51 -1.63
N GLU A 295 -6.67 -4.12 -1.83
CA GLU A 295 -7.67 -4.15 -0.76
C GLU A 295 -9.09 -4.25 -1.33
N GLN A 296 -9.80 -5.30 -0.94
CA GLN A 296 -11.24 -5.46 -1.12
C GLN A 296 -11.79 -6.40 -0.07
N GLY A 297 -12.98 -6.10 0.42
CA GLY A 297 -13.67 -6.89 1.44
C GLY A 297 -15.13 -7.11 1.09
N PHE A 298 -15.63 -8.28 1.44
CA PHE A 298 -17.02 -8.70 1.26
C PHE A 298 -17.53 -9.12 2.62
N THR A 299 -18.51 -8.39 3.16
CA THR A 299 -18.97 -8.66 4.51
C THR A 299 -19.81 -9.93 4.61
N SER A 300 -19.70 -10.62 5.75
CA SER A 300 -20.64 -11.69 6.13
C SER A 300 -21.76 -11.23 7.03
N ASP A 301 -21.82 -9.91 7.33
CA ASP A 301 -22.88 -9.28 8.15
C ASP A 301 -23.40 -8.06 7.41
N SER A 302 -24.55 -8.23 6.72
CA SER A 302 -25.13 -7.23 5.84
C SER A 302 -26.52 -6.80 6.32
N PRO A 303 -26.68 -5.60 6.86
CA PRO A 303 -27.99 -5.04 7.17
C PRO A 303 -28.89 -4.98 5.93
N GLU A 304 -28.35 -4.69 4.75
CA GLU A 304 -29.06 -4.61 3.47
C GLU A 304 -29.67 -5.95 3.06
N ARG A 305 -29.03 -7.06 3.47
CA ARG A 305 -29.44 -8.44 3.14
C ARG A 305 -30.08 -9.16 4.33
N GLY A 306 -30.38 -8.46 5.43
CA GLY A 306 -31.09 -8.99 6.59
C GLY A 306 -30.23 -9.63 7.68
N GLY A 307 -28.93 -9.29 7.76
CA GLY A 307 -28.01 -9.70 8.82
C GLY A 307 -26.91 -10.64 8.34
N GLN A 308 -26.71 -11.78 9.00
CA GLN A 308 -25.63 -12.71 8.68
C GLN A 308 -25.83 -13.40 7.31
N VAL A 309 -24.84 -13.25 6.41
CA VAL A 309 -24.87 -13.69 5.00
C VAL A 309 -23.62 -14.47 4.58
N LEU A 310 -23.24 -15.46 5.37
CA LEU A 310 -21.98 -16.20 5.19
C LEU A 310 -21.81 -16.83 3.79
N GLU A 311 -22.88 -17.43 3.24
CA GLU A 311 -22.83 -18.04 1.91
C GLU A 311 -22.74 -16.99 0.80
N LEU A 312 -23.41 -15.85 0.99
CA LEU A 312 -23.35 -14.75 0.05
C LEU A 312 -21.97 -14.10 0.03
N GLN A 313 -21.31 -13.97 1.20
CA GLN A 313 -19.91 -13.57 1.28
C GLN A 313 -19.03 -14.49 0.43
N ALA A 314 -19.16 -15.81 0.61
CA ALA A 314 -18.38 -16.81 -0.10
C ALA A 314 -18.59 -16.72 -1.62
N GLN A 315 -19.83 -16.57 -2.06
CA GLN A 315 -20.19 -16.42 -3.47
C GLN A 315 -19.59 -15.13 -4.06
N SER A 316 -19.75 -14.00 -3.37
CA SER A 316 -19.21 -12.71 -3.83
C SER A 316 -17.68 -12.73 -3.95
N ILE A 317 -16.98 -13.37 -3.01
CA ILE A 317 -15.52 -13.56 -3.09
C ILE A 317 -15.15 -14.40 -4.33
N ALA A 318 -15.89 -15.47 -4.60
CA ALA A 318 -15.62 -16.31 -5.76
C ALA A 318 -15.82 -15.55 -7.08
N GLU A 319 -16.92 -14.82 -7.20
CA GLU A 319 -17.23 -13.98 -8.38
C GLU A 319 -16.17 -12.89 -8.58
N ALA A 320 -15.78 -12.20 -7.50
CA ALA A 320 -14.75 -11.18 -7.51
C ALA A 320 -13.37 -11.72 -7.95
N TYR A 321 -12.99 -12.88 -7.41
CA TYR A 321 -11.73 -13.53 -7.80
C TYR A 321 -11.73 -13.92 -9.28
N GLN A 322 -12.83 -14.47 -9.80
CA GLN A 322 -12.94 -14.83 -11.20
C GLN A 322 -12.87 -13.60 -12.12
N ALA A 323 -13.52 -12.49 -11.73
CA ALA A 323 -13.42 -11.22 -12.45
C ALA A 323 -11.98 -10.68 -12.47
N ALA A 324 -11.28 -10.70 -11.34
CA ALA A 324 -9.88 -10.31 -11.25
C ALA A 324 -8.99 -11.20 -12.10
N LYS A 325 -9.16 -12.53 -12.03
CA LYS A 325 -8.38 -13.53 -12.79
C LYS A 325 -8.61 -13.45 -14.30
N ALA A 326 -9.79 -13.06 -14.74
CA ALA A 326 -10.11 -12.87 -16.16
C ALA A 326 -9.44 -11.63 -16.76
N ASN A 327 -9.01 -10.67 -15.93
CA ASN A 327 -8.31 -9.48 -16.39
C ASN A 327 -6.80 -9.74 -16.43
N PRO A 328 -6.15 -9.75 -17.62
CA PRO A 328 -4.77 -10.17 -17.79
C PRO A 328 -3.74 -9.21 -17.17
N TYR A 329 -4.17 -8.04 -16.72
CA TYR A 329 -3.30 -7.02 -16.09
C TYR A 329 -3.28 -7.09 -14.58
N VAL A 330 -4.18 -7.89 -13.96
CA VAL A 330 -4.22 -8.07 -12.50
C VAL A 330 -3.17 -9.09 -12.06
N GLU A 331 -2.21 -8.64 -11.27
CA GLU A 331 -1.11 -9.47 -10.77
C GLU A 331 -1.31 -9.96 -9.33
N GLY A 332 -2.25 -9.36 -8.60
CA GLY A 332 -2.59 -9.73 -7.22
C GLY A 332 -4.02 -9.33 -6.85
N PHE A 333 -4.71 -10.22 -6.14
CA PHE A 333 -6.05 -10.01 -5.59
C PHE A 333 -6.00 -10.29 -4.09
N PHE A 334 -6.04 -9.22 -3.27
CA PHE A 334 -5.82 -9.32 -1.84
C PHE A 334 -7.12 -9.08 -1.07
N LEU A 335 -7.63 -10.11 -0.42
CA LEU A 335 -8.79 -9.95 0.46
C LEU A 335 -8.40 -9.20 1.74
N ASN A 336 -9.20 -8.26 2.13
CA ASN A 336 -9.17 -7.63 3.43
C ASN A 336 -10.27 -8.28 4.29
N ARG A 337 -9.97 -9.36 5.05
CA ARG A 337 -8.69 -9.86 5.54
C ARG A 337 -8.78 -11.36 5.87
N MET A 338 -7.72 -11.94 6.48
CA MET A 338 -7.77 -13.35 6.92
C MET A 338 -8.75 -13.56 8.08
N HIS A 339 -8.64 -12.79 9.17
CA HIS A 339 -9.51 -12.87 10.34
C HIS A 339 -10.38 -11.62 10.46
N ASP A 340 -11.61 -11.78 10.94
CA ASP A 340 -12.44 -10.62 11.30
C ASP A 340 -11.72 -9.75 12.34
N GLU A 341 -11.82 -8.44 12.16
CA GLU A 341 -11.26 -7.45 13.08
C GLU A 341 -12.34 -7.00 14.06
N PRO A 342 -12.18 -7.28 15.37
CA PRO A 342 -13.22 -6.96 16.36
C PRO A 342 -13.67 -5.50 16.36
N SER A 343 -12.75 -4.56 16.08
CA SER A 343 -13.04 -3.13 16.06
C SER A 343 -13.93 -2.72 14.87
N LEU A 344 -14.03 -3.53 13.83
CA LEU A 344 -14.79 -3.26 12.61
C LEU A 344 -16.19 -3.89 12.62
N LEU A 345 -16.46 -4.85 13.50
CA LEU A 345 -17.74 -5.57 13.55
C LEU A 345 -18.92 -4.65 13.88
N GLY A 346 -18.69 -3.59 14.69
CA GLY A 346 -19.72 -2.59 15.01
C GLY A 346 -20.21 -1.78 13.79
N ALA A 347 -19.42 -1.77 12.71
CA ALA A 347 -19.77 -1.16 11.43
C ALA A 347 -20.23 -2.21 10.39
N HIS A 348 -20.48 -3.44 10.78
CA HIS A 348 -20.82 -4.56 9.91
C HIS A 348 -19.73 -4.96 8.90
N TYR A 349 -18.47 -4.67 9.19
CA TYR A 349 -17.32 -5.00 8.33
C TYR A 349 -16.71 -6.35 8.74
N ALA A 350 -17.49 -7.42 8.63
CA ALA A 350 -17.09 -8.79 8.93
C ALA A 350 -16.45 -9.46 7.68
N PHE A 351 -15.33 -8.88 7.22
CA PHE A 351 -14.67 -9.23 5.95
C PHE A 351 -13.80 -10.49 6.02
N GLY A 352 -13.44 -10.95 7.22
CA GLY A 352 -12.54 -12.09 7.41
C GLY A 352 -13.05 -13.37 6.79
N LEU A 353 -12.12 -14.23 6.37
CA LEU A 353 -12.38 -15.62 6.03
C LEU A 353 -12.61 -16.47 7.28
N ILE A 354 -12.08 -16.00 8.42
CA ILE A 354 -12.16 -16.63 9.74
C ILE A 354 -12.79 -15.61 10.70
N GLY A 355 -13.74 -16.06 11.49
CA GLY A 355 -14.38 -15.25 12.53
C GLY A 355 -13.45 -14.92 13.70
N THR A 356 -13.83 -13.96 14.54
CA THR A 356 -13.06 -13.59 15.76
C THR A 356 -12.92 -14.73 16.78
N ASP A 357 -13.78 -15.72 16.72
CA ASP A 357 -13.74 -16.93 17.53
C ASP A 357 -12.85 -18.05 16.94
N GLY A 358 -12.20 -17.80 15.80
CA GLY A 358 -11.40 -18.78 15.07
C GLY A 358 -12.20 -19.72 14.15
N THR A 359 -13.52 -19.51 14.03
CA THR A 359 -14.36 -20.34 13.16
C THR A 359 -14.10 -19.97 11.68
N LYS A 360 -13.72 -20.96 10.88
CA LYS A 360 -13.61 -20.84 9.43
C LYS A 360 -14.99 -20.69 8.80
N LYS A 361 -15.22 -19.57 8.10
CA LYS A 361 -16.49 -19.31 7.41
C LYS A 361 -16.57 -20.13 6.11
N PRO A 362 -17.75 -20.29 5.49
CA PRO A 362 -17.88 -20.88 4.14
C PRO A 362 -16.94 -20.22 3.12
N ALA A 363 -16.73 -18.90 3.22
CA ALA A 363 -15.79 -18.13 2.41
C ALA A 363 -14.36 -18.65 2.47
N TRP A 364 -13.91 -19.18 3.60
CA TRP A 364 -12.58 -19.78 3.75
C TRP A 364 -12.40 -21.00 2.85
N GLN A 365 -13.35 -21.94 2.88
CA GLN A 365 -13.29 -23.13 2.04
C GLN A 365 -13.45 -22.75 0.55
N MET A 366 -14.37 -21.83 0.24
CA MET A 366 -14.55 -21.31 -1.12
C MET A 366 -13.24 -20.73 -1.64
N TYR A 367 -12.59 -19.83 -0.89
CA TYR A 367 -11.32 -19.20 -1.30
C TYR A 367 -10.19 -20.20 -1.46
N LYS A 368 -10.13 -21.23 -0.59
CA LYS A 368 -9.17 -22.34 -0.70
C LYS A 368 -9.31 -23.10 -2.02
N ASP A 369 -10.53 -23.38 -2.46
CA ASP A 369 -10.82 -24.20 -3.63
C ASP A 369 -10.68 -23.43 -4.97
N LEU A 370 -10.61 -22.08 -4.95
CA LEU A 370 -10.34 -21.27 -6.13
C LEU A 370 -8.92 -21.57 -6.67
N GLN A 371 -8.80 -21.63 -8.00
CA GLN A 371 -7.53 -21.89 -8.69
C GLN A 371 -7.15 -20.72 -9.61
#